data_05a4adfc5b58b869220d0b92c30f819e
#
_entry.id   05a4adfc5b58b869220d0b92c30f819e
#
_cell.length_a   1.000
_cell.length_b   1.000
_cell.length_c   1.000
_cell.angle_alpha   90.00
_cell.angle_beta   90.00
_cell.angle_gamma   90.00
#
_symmetry.space_group_name_H-M   'P 1'
#
loop_
_entity.id
_entity.type
_entity.pdbx_description
1 polymer ?
#
loop_
_entity_poly.entity_id
_entity_poly.type
_entity_poly.pdbx_seq_one_letter_code
_entity_poly.pdbx_strand_id
1 'polypeptide(L)'
;MRYRVHLPTSSETKMKITCFIRYQIDPFQCDAFRIYAQNWGRIIPRCGGHLLGYFLPHEGTNDIAWGLISFDSLAAYESYRARLKTDADGRANFAFAQEKRFILREERTFTEVVEGSIQIPAVTAGVVA
;
A
#
# COMPACT_ATOMS: atom_id res chain seq x y z
N MET A 1 30.85 12.67 1.89
CA MET A 1 30.15 12.99 1.63
C MET A 1 29.51 13.71 1.75
N ARG A 2 29.39 13.87 1.61
CA ARG A 2 28.62 14.36 1.62
C ARG A 2 27.74 14.55 1.32
N TYR A 3 27.49 14.43 1.19
CA TYR A 3 26.57 14.62 0.88
C TYR A 3 25.94 15.41 0.83
N ARG A 4 25.86 15.48 0.62
CA ARG A 4 25.15 16.21 0.48
C ARG A 4 24.44 16.88 1.05
N VAL A 5 24.87 17.72 1.07
CA VAL A 5 24.01 18.15 1.54
C VAL A 5 22.84 18.26 1.07
N HIS A 6 22.32 17.53 1.13
CA HIS A 6 21.07 17.37 0.52
C HIS A 6 19.98 17.77 1.45
N LEU A 7 19.15 18.64 1.00
CA LEU A 7 17.99 18.99 1.79
C LEU A 7 16.91 17.97 1.59
N PRO A 8 16.19 17.59 2.64
CA PRO A 8 15.09 16.68 2.47
C PRO A 8 14.06 17.27 1.56
N THR A 9 13.59 16.50 0.62
CA THR A 9 12.51 16.92 -0.22
C THR A 9 11.21 16.74 0.54
N SER A 10 10.17 17.38 0.05
CA SER A 10 8.88 17.16 0.68
C SER A 10 8.51 15.70 0.68
N SER A 11 8.88 14.93 -0.34
CA SER A 11 8.50 13.53 -0.34
C SER A 11 9.24 12.75 0.72
N GLU A 12 10.45 13.15 1.09
CA GLU A 12 11.16 12.46 2.16
C GLU A 12 10.50 12.67 3.50
N THR A 13 9.92 13.84 3.74
CA THR A 13 9.27 14.13 5.00
C THR A 13 7.83 13.69 5.00
N LYS A 14 7.29 13.28 3.85
CA LYS A 14 5.88 12.98 3.71
C LYS A 14 5.52 11.54 3.96
N MET A 15 6.47 10.65 4.07
CA MET A 15 6.16 9.22 4.27
C MET A 15 6.52 8.83 5.68
N LYS A 16 5.84 9.44 6.65
CA LYS A 16 6.22 9.24 8.05
C LYS A 16 5.53 8.06 8.70
N ILE A 17 4.30 7.79 8.28
CA ILE A 17 3.48 6.76 8.90
C ILE A 17 3.22 5.71 7.83
N THR A 18 3.48 4.45 8.15
CA THR A 18 3.18 3.36 7.22
C THR A 18 2.17 2.43 7.84
N CYS A 19 1.12 2.20 7.10
CA CYS A 19 0.10 1.24 7.49
C CYS A 19 0.47 -0.11 6.90
N PHE A 20 0.67 -1.08 7.76
CA PHE A 20 0.90 -2.47 7.37
C PHE A 20 -0.44 -3.18 7.46
N ILE A 21 -0.95 -3.63 6.33
CA ILE A 21 -2.20 -4.36 6.32
C ILE A 21 -1.87 -5.83 6.15
N ARG A 22 -2.26 -6.61 7.14
CA ARG A 22 -2.09 -8.05 7.08
C ARG A 22 -3.42 -8.65 6.69
N TYR A 23 -3.42 -9.38 5.57
CA TYR A 23 -4.63 -10.02 5.07
C TYR A 23 -4.51 -11.52 5.25
N GLN A 24 -5.52 -12.11 5.87
CA GLN A 24 -5.69 -13.54 5.73
C GLN A 24 -6.64 -13.76 4.56
N ILE A 25 -6.16 -14.45 3.55
CA ILE A 25 -6.92 -14.61 2.32
C ILE A 25 -7.28 -16.07 2.12
N ASP A 26 -8.28 -16.29 1.28
CA ASP A 26 -8.63 -17.63 0.83
C ASP A 26 -7.51 -18.12 -0.10
N PRO A 27 -6.76 -19.15 0.30
CA PRO A 27 -5.63 -19.59 -0.52
C PRO A 27 -6.02 -20.12 -1.88
N PHE A 28 -7.29 -20.42 -2.08
CA PHE A 28 -7.78 -20.87 -3.38
C PHE A 28 -8.14 -19.71 -4.30
N GLN A 29 -8.06 -18.49 -3.80
CA GLN A 29 -8.40 -17.30 -4.58
C GLN A 29 -7.26 -16.28 -4.62
N CYS A 30 -6.02 -16.77 -4.65
CA CYS A 30 -4.86 -15.86 -4.73
C CYS A 30 -4.92 -14.99 -5.98
N ASP A 31 -5.42 -15.53 -7.09
CA ASP A 31 -5.49 -14.75 -8.32
C ASP A 31 -6.50 -13.61 -8.20
N ALA A 32 -7.59 -13.83 -7.48
CA ALA A 32 -8.55 -12.75 -7.24
C ALA A 32 -7.93 -11.67 -6.39
N PHE A 33 -7.18 -12.04 -5.36
CA PHE A 33 -6.49 -11.05 -4.54
C PHE A 33 -5.44 -10.30 -5.37
N ARG A 34 -4.77 -10.97 -6.30
CA ARG A 34 -3.80 -10.33 -7.18
C ARG A 34 -4.47 -9.20 -7.98
N ILE A 35 -5.63 -9.46 -8.53
CA ILE A 35 -6.38 -8.45 -9.29
C ILE A 35 -6.77 -7.29 -8.38
N TYR A 36 -7.25 -7.62 -7.20
CA TYR A 36 -7.62 -6.63 -6.18
C TYR A 36 -6.43 -5.72 -5.86
N ALA A 37 -5.26 -6.31 -5.65
CA ALA A 37 -4.05 -5.56 -5.34
C ALA A 37 -3.61 -4.70 -6.52
N GLN A 38 -3.70 -5.22 -7.73
CA GLN A 38 -3.34 -4.46 -8.92
C GLN A 38 -4.25 -3.26 -9.09
N ASN A 39 -5.53 -3.42 -8.80
CA ASN A 39 -6.46 -2.31 -8.85
C ASN A 39 -6.06 -1.21 -7.86
N TRP A 40 -5.67 -1.60 -6.64
CA TRP A 40 -5.21 -0.63 -5.66
C TRP A 40 -3.95 0.10 -6.14
N GLY A 41 -3.15 -0.53 -6.98
CA GLY A 41 -1.96 0.11 -7.53
C GLY A 41 -2.28 1.39 -8.29
N ARG A 42 -3.46 1.47 -8.89
CA ARG A 42 -3.91 2.68 -9.59
C ARG A 42 -4.68 3.61 -8.66
N ILE A 43 -5.46 3.05 -7.76
CA ILE A 43 -6.42 3.82 -6.96
C ILE A 43 -5.75 4.54 -5.81
N ILE A 44 -4.87 3.85 -5.08
CA ILE A 44 -4.29 4.41 -3.86
C ILE A 44 -3.48 5.67 -4.13
N PRO A 45 -2.58 5.69 -5.13
CA PRO A 45 -1.84 6.93 -5.38
C PRO A 45 -2.75 8.09 -5.78
N ARG A 46 -3.79 7.80 -6.53
CA ARG A 46 -4.73 8.82 -6.97
C ARG A 46 -5.49 9.42 -5.78
N CYS A 47 -5.70 8.63 -4.74
CA CYS A 47 -6.44 9.08 -3.57
C CYS A 47 -5.55 9.63 -2.48
N GLY A 48 -4.24 9.68 -2.70
CA GLY A 48 -3.36 10.37 -1.77
C GLY A 48 -2.51 9.47 -0.90
N GLY A 49 -2.50 8.16 -1.12
CA GLY A 49 -1.63 7.26 -0.38
C GLY A 49 -0.34 7.01 -1.15
N HIS A 50 0.73 6.80 -0.41
CA HIS A 50 2.01 6.41 -1.01
C HIS A 50 2.10 4.89 -0.93
N LEU A 51 1.67 4.21 -1.98
CA LEU A 51 1.64 2.76 -1.97
C LEU A 51 3.05 2.20 -2.12
N LEU A 52 3.52 1.48 -1.12
CA LEU A 52 4.80 0.81 -1.20
C LEU A 52 4.68 -0.52 -1.93
N GLY A 53 3.57 -1.21 -1.76
CA GLY A 53 3.36 -2.44 -2.50
C GLY A 53 2.37 -3.37 -1.84
N TYR A 54 1.95 -4.35 -2.62
CA TYR A 54 1.17 -5.49 -2.15
C TYR A 54 2.00 -6.74 -2.36
N PHE A 55 1.82 -7.71 -1.46
CA PHE A 55 2.65 -8.91 -1.46
C PHE A 55 1.76 -10.13 -1.27
N LEU A 56 1.94 -11.11 -2.13
CA LEU A 56 1.22 -12.38 -2.05
C LEU A 56 2.05 -13.39 -1.29
N PRO A 57 1.43 -14.41 -0.72
CA PRO A 57 2.22 -15.50 -0.13
C PRO A 57 3.06 -16.18 -1.20
N HIS A 58 4.28 -16.48 -0.87
CA HIS A 58 5.19 -17.20 -1.76
C HIS A 58 5.62 -18.49 -1.10
N GLU A 59 6.18 -18.39 0.10
CA GLU A 59 6.64 -19.55 0.84
C GLU A 59 6.48 -19.27 2.32
N GLY A 60 6.20 -20.30 3.11
CA GLY A 60 5.98 -20.15 4.54
C GLY A 60 4.52 -20.18 4.89
N THR A 61 3.72 -19.33 4.26
CA THR A 61 2.27 -19.38 4.40
C THR A 61 1.64 -19.42 3.01
N ASN A 62 0.42 -19.90 2.95
CA ASN A 62 -0.33 -19.87 1.71
C ASN A 62 -1.52 -18.95 1.76
N ASP A 63 -1.72 -18.27 2.89
CA ASP A 63 -2.93 -17.49 3.09
C ASP A 63 -2.66 -16.10 3.67
N ILE A 64 -1.40 -15.65 3.77
CA ILE A 64 -1.10 -14.33 4.29
C ILE A 64 -0.55 -13.44 3.20
N ALA A 65 -1.24 -12.34 2.97
CA ALA A 65 -0.82 -11.31 2.03
C ALA A 65 -0.65 -10.01 2.78
N TRP A 66 0.04 -9.06 2.18
CA TRP A 66 0.36 -7.79 2.84
C TRP A 66 0.12 -6.63 1.89
N GLY A 67 -0.29 -5.51 2.47
CA GLY A 67 -0.30 -4.23 1.76
C GLY A 67 0.38 -3.21 2.64
N LEU A 68 1.27 -2.43 2.06
CA LEU A 68 2.03 -1.40 2.77
C LEU A 68 1.76 -0.05 2.12
N ILE A 69 1.20 0.86 2.88
CA ILE A 69 0.82 2.17 2.38
C ILE A 69 1.32 3.22 3.36
N SER A 70 2.06 4.20 2.86
CA SER A 70 2.59 5.26 3.71
C SER A 70 1.81 6.54 3.51
N PHE A 71 1.82 7.37 4.55
CA PHE A 71 1.10 8.64 4.59
C PHE A 71 1.97 9.68 5.28
N ASP A 72 1.71 10.94 4.96
CA ASP A 72 2.42 12.04 5.60
C ASP A 72 2.13 12.12 7.09
N SER A 73 0.90 11.76 7.46
CA SER A 73 0.43 11.86 8.84
C SER A 73 -0.84 11.04 8.97
N LEU A 74 -1.32 10.89 10.19
CA LEU A 74 -2.62 10.26 10.40
C LEU A 74 -3.75 11.08 9.81
N ALA A 75 -3.61 12.41 9.83
CA ALA A 75 -4.61 13.25 9.19
C ALA A 75 -4.68 13.01 7.69
N ALA A 76 -3.51 12.81 7.05
CA ALA A 76 -3.47 12.48 5.63
C ALA A 76 -4.15 11.13 5.37
N TYR A 77 -3.96 10.19 6.27
CA TYR A 77 -4.62 8.90 6.16
C TYR A 77 -6.14 9.05 6.21
N GLU A 78 -6.65 9.90 7.11
CA GLU A 78 -8.08 10.10 7.20
C GLU A 78 -8.64 10.75 5.93
N SER A 79 -7.91 11.70 5.37
CA SER A 79 -8.33 12.33 4.11
C SER A 79 -8.37 11.31 2.98
N TYR A 80 -7.37 10.45 2.94
CA TYR A 80 -7.29 9.38 1.96
C TYR A 80 -8.50 8.44 2.10
N ARG A 81 -8.84 8.05 3.33
CA ARG A 81 -9.99 7.18 3.56
C ARG A 81 -11.28 7.84 3.08
N ALA A 82 -11.41 9.14 3.30
CA ALA A 82 -12.58 9.86 2.83
C ALA A 82 -12.66 9.86 1.31
N ARG A 83 -11.53 10.02 0.64
CA ARG A 83 -11.50 9.99 -0.82
C ARG A 83 -11.87 8.61 -1.37
N LEU A 84 -11.40 7.56 -0.70
CA LEU A 84 -11.73 6.22 -1.15
C LEU A 84 -13.22 5.95 -1.15
N LYS A 85 -13.93 6.53 -0.17
CA LYS A 85 -15.37 6.30 -0.07
C LYS A 85 -16.14 6.90 -1.22
N THR A 86 -15.60 7.91 -1.88
CA THR A 86 -16.28 8.56 -3.00
C THR A 86 -15.65 8.21 -4.34
N ASP A 87 -14.54 7.51 -4.34
CA ASP A 87 -13.88 7.12 -5.58
C ASP A 87 -14.61 5.90 -6.17
N ALA A 88 -15.04 6.02 -7.41
CA ALA A 88 -15.84 4.96 -8.02
C ALA A 88 -15.08 3.65 -8.12
N ASP A 89 -13.81 3.72 -8.51
CA ASP A 89 -12.98 2.52 -8.64
C ASP A 89 -12.66 1.92 -7.28
N GLY A 90 -12.45 2.79 -6.26
CA GLY A 90 -12.22 2.31 -4.91
C GLY A 90 -13.41 1.54 -4.38
N ARG A 91 -14.60 2.10 -4.59
CA ARG A 91 -15.83 1.43 -4.17
C ARG A 91 -16.02 0.12 -4.90
N ALA A 92 -15.73 0.10 -6.19
CA ALA A 92 -15.87 -1.12 -6.98
C ALA A 92 -14.90 -2.19 -6.50
N ASN A 93 -13.69 -1.79 -6.11
CA ASN A 93 -12.69 -2.75 -5.66
C ASN A 93 -13.08 -3.36 -4.30
N PHE A 94 -13.62 -2.54 -3.40
CA PHE A 94 -14.16 -3.07 -2.15
C PHE A 94 -15.31 -4.02 -2.40
N ALA A 95 -16.20 -3.68 -3.32
CA ALA A 95 -17.34 -4.54 -3.66
C ALA A 95 -16.86 -5.87 -4.24
N PHE A 96 -15.83 -5.83 -5.06
CA PHE A 96 -15.24 -7.02 -5.64
C PHE A 96 -14.76 -7.97 -4.54
N ALA A 97 -14.03 -7.44 -3.55
CA ALA A 97 -13.54 -8.26 -2.45
C ALA A 97 -14.70 -8.83 -1.62
N GLN A 98 -15.72 -8.02 -1.41
CA GLN A 98 -16.84 -8.43 -0.60
C GLN A 98 -17.66 -9.50 -1.28
N GLU A 99 -17.83 -9.37 -2.58
CA GLU A 99 -18.60 -10.35 -3.35
C GLU A 99 -17.87 -11.68 -3.45
N LYS A 100 -16.58 -11.65 -3.71
CA LYS A 100 -15.79 -12.87 -3.92
C LYS A 100 -15.32 -13.49 -2.61
N ARG A 101 -15.30 -12.72 -1.54
CA ARG A 101 -14.96 -13.21 -0.20
C ARG A 101 -13.58 -13.83 -0.10
N PHE A 102 -12.62 -13.29 -0.83
CA PHE A 102 -11.26 -13.83 -0.72
C PHE A 102 -10.48 -13.26 0.45
N ILE A 103 -10.97 -12.20 1.09
CA ILE A 103 -10.33 -11.67 2.29
C ILE A 103 -11.12 -12.18 3.49
N LEU A 104 -10.46 -13.00 4.31
CA LEU A 104 -11.10 -13.61 5.47
C LEU A 104 -10.90 -12.77 6.72
N ARG A 105 -9.76 -12.06 6.80
CA ARG A 105 -9.46 -11.23 7.94
C ARG A 105 -8.46 -10.16 7.53
N GLU A 106 -8.59 -9.00 8.10
CA GLU A 106 -7.73 -7.88 7.76
C GLU A 106 -7.31 -7.18 9.05
N GLU A 107 -6.01 -6.94 9.22
CA GLU A 107 -5.48 -6.24 10.37
C GLU A 107 -4.63 -5.09 9.89
N ARG A 108 -4.80 -3.93 10.49
CA ARG A 108 -4.01 -2.75 10.15
C ARG A 108 -3.17 -2.35 11.33
N THR A 109 -1.88 -2.17 11.08
CA THR A 109 -0.94 -1.70 12.08
C THR A 109 -0.27 -0.46 11.55
N PHE A 110 -0.36 0.62 12.30
CA PHE A 110 0.28 1.87 11.91
C PHE A 110 1.65 1.92 12.57
N THR A 111 2.65 2.20 11.78
CA THR A 111 4.03 2.22 12.21
C THR A 111 4.65 3.56 11.85
N GLU A 112 5.73 3.89 12.51
CA GLU A 112 6.49 5.08 12.21
C GLU A 112 7.71 4.67 11.41
N VAL A 113 7.94 5.35 10.30
CA VAL A 113 9.11 5.07 9.47
C VAL A 113 10.36 5.53 10.20
N VAL A 114 11.35 4.65 10.27
CA VAL A 114 12.64 5.04 10.82
C VAL A 114 13.39 5.82 9.75
N GLU A 115 13.65 7.07 10.03
CA GLU A 115 14.27 7.96 9.07
C GLU A 115 15.63 7.41 8.65
N GLY A 116 15.88 7.43 7.36
CA GLY A 116 17.14 6.93 6.82
C GLY A 116 17.20 5.44 6.59
N SER A 117 16.16 4.70 6.98
CA SER A 117 16.17 3.24 6.84
C SER A 117 15.49 2.76 5.56
N ILE A 118 14.79 3.62 4.86
CA ILE A 118 14.11 3.23 3.63
C ILE A 118 15.14 3.22 2.51
N GLN A 119 15.37 2.05 1.95
CA GLN A 119 16.41 1.86 0.95
C GLN A 119 15.82 1.43 -0.40
N ILE A 120 14.56 1.65 -0.59
CA ILE A 120 13.95 1.27 -1.85
C ILE A 120 14.48 2.17 -2.95
N PRO A 121 15.12 1.62 -3.97
CA PRO A 121 15.63 2.46 -5.05
C PRO A 121 14.48 3.20 -5.71
N ALA A 122 14.77 4.39 -6.18
CA ALA A 122 13.79 5.15 -6.93
C ALA A 122 13.64 4.45 -8.27
N VAL A 123 12.70 3.54 -8.34
CA VAL A 123 12.44 2.85 -9.58
C VAL A 123 11.60 3.75 -10.43
N THR A 124 12.17 4.13 -11.53
CA THR A 124 11.40 4.90 -12.48
C THR A 124 11.06 4.00 -13.62
N ALA A 125 10.01 4.34 -14.31
CA ALA A 125 9.60 3.57 -15.45
C ALA A 125 10.71 3.49 -16.48
N GLY A 126 11.53 4.51 -16.56
CA GLY A 126 12.58 4.51 -17.56
C GLY A 126 13.71 3.57 -17.25
N VAL A 127 13.83 3.12 -16.03
CA VAL A 127 14.91 2.23 -15.65
C VAL A 127 14.63 0.82 -16.06
N VAL A 128 13.42 0.49 -16.19
CA VAL A 128 13.05 -0.87 -16.52
C VAL A 128 13.54 -1.16 -17.91
N ALA A 129 14.42 -2.05 -17.98
CA ALA A 129 15.01 -2.38 -19.25
C ALA A 129 14.21 -3.45 -19.93
#